data_a3910d27ff2c1ee6fd1c642fa4fb3504
#
_entry.id   a3910d27ff2c1ee6fd1c642fa4fb3504
#
_cell.length_a   1.000
_cell.length_b   1.000
_cell.length_c   1.000
_cell.angle_alpha   90.00
_cell.angle_beta   90.00
_cell.angle_gamma   90.00
#
_symmetry.space_group_name_H-M   'P 1'
#
loop_
_entity.id
_entity.type
_entity.pdbx_description
1 polymer ?
#
loop_
_entity_poly.entity_id
_entity_poly.type
_entity_poly.pdbx_seq_one_letter_code
_entity_poly.pdbx_strand_id
1 'polypeptide(L)'
;MECTVSWTGATGARSGMGFVAETGSGHVLVMDGAPDPARPTQGGQNLAPRPMETVLAGTGGCTAYDVVLILQRGRHDVRGCSVKLTAERADADPKVFTSIHM
;
A
#
# COMPACT_ATOMS: atom_id res chain seq x y z
N MET A 1 -16.10 1.39 -8.99
CA MET A 1 -14.95 0.65 -8.45
C MET A 1 -15.14 0.48 -6.96
N GLU A 2 -14.96 -0.73 -6.46
CA GLU A 2 -15.23 -1.05 -5.06
C GLU A 2 -14.10 -1.88 -4.46
N CYS A 3 -13.92 -1.78 -3.16
CA CYS A 3 -13.15 -2.75 -2.40
C CYS A 3 -13.69 -2.83 -0.96
N THR A 4 -13.48 -3.97 -0.33
CA THR A 4 -13.85 -4.20 1.06
C THR A 4 -12.58 -4.51 1.85
N VAL A 5 -12.38 -3.80 2.96
CA VAL A 5 -11.22 -4.00 3.82
C VAL A 5 -11.69 -4.55 5.15
N SER A 6 -11.10 -5.65 5.57
CA SER A 6 -11.47 -6.34 6.81
C SER A 6 -10.26 -6.55 7.70
N TRP A 7 -10.42 -6.31 8.98
CA TRP A 7 -9.40 -6.61 9.99
C TRP A 7 -9.34 -8.12 10.24
N THR A 8 -8.13 -8.66 10.30
CA THR A 8 -7.95 -10.11 10.51
C THR A 8 -8.16 -10.53 11.96
N GLY A 9 -8.27 -9.59 12.89
CA GLY A 9 -8.54 -9.88 14.28
C GLY A 9 -7.29 -10.07 15.13
N ALA A 10 -7.52 -10.30 16.42
CA ALA A 10 -6.46 -10.56 17.38
C ALA A 10 -5.93 -11.99 17.22
N THR A 11 -4.63 -12.17 17.52
CA THR A 11 -3.97 -13.48 17.49
C THR A 11 -3.33 -13.75 18.85
N GLY A 12 -3.91 -14.66 19.62
CA GLY A 12 -3.44 -14.97 20.97
C GLY A 12 -3.54 -13.73 21.87
N ALA A 13 -2.42 -13.36 22.52
CA ALA A 13 -2.35 -12.19 23.39
C ALA A 13 -2.09 -10.89 22.61
N ARG A 14 -1.93 -10.95 21.28
CA ARG A 14 -1.65 -9.78 20.44
C ARG A 14 -2.95 -9.25 19.86
N SER A 15 -3.10 -7.90 19.85
CA SER A 15 -4.27 -7.26 19.24
C SER A 15 -4.26 -7.36 17.71
N GLY A 16 -3.05 -7.41 17.10
CA GLY A 16 -2.93 -7.54 15.66
C GLY A 16 -3.30 -6.28 14.89
N MET A 17 -2.67 -6.06 13.75
CA MET A 17 -2.97 -4.94 12.86
C MET A 17 -2.94 -5.40 11.40
N GLY A 18 -3.34 -6.64 11.16
CA GLY A 18 -3.46 -7.19 9.82
C GLY A 18 -4.81 -6.88 9.19
N PHE A 19 -4.80 -6.59 7.90
CA PHE A 19 -5.99 -6.29 7.14
C PHE A 19 -5.95 -7.01 5.80
N VAL A 20 -7.12 -7.38 5.30
CA VAL A 20 -7.29 -7.98 3.99
C VAL A 20 -8.25 -7.11 3.20
N ALA A 21 -7.83 -6.71 2.00
CA ALA A 21 -8.67 -5.95 1.08
C ALA A 21 -9.07 -6.86 -0.08
N GLU A 22 -10.37 -6.91 -0.36
CA GLU A 22 -10.92 -7.60 -1.51
C GLU A 22 -11.36 -6.56 -2.53
N THR A 23 -10.79 -6.64 -3.74
CA THR A 23 -11.09 -5.69 -4.81
C THR A 23 -12.28 -6.14 -5.65
N GLY A 24 -12.97 -5.18 -6.25
CA GLY A 24 -14.08 -5.48 -7.16
C GLY A 24 -13.65 -6.29 -8.39
N SER A 25 -12.37 -6.32 -8.73
CA SER A 25 -11.82 -7.13 -9.81
C SER A 25 -11.52 -8.58 -9.41
N GLY A 26 -11.80 -8.96 -8.16
CA GLY A 26 -11.62 -10.33 -7.69
C GLY A 26 -10.24 -10.65 -7.16
N HIS A 27 -9.49 -9.66 -6.71
CA HIS A 27 -8.14 -9.84 -6.16
C HIS A 27 -8.09 -9.48 -4.69
N VAL A 28 -7.04 -9.93 -4.03
CA VAL A 28 -6.84 -9.73 -2.60
C VAL A 28 -5.50 -9.03 -2.36
N LEU A 29 -5.53 -8.01 -1.50
CA LEU A 29 -4.34 -7.35 -0.98
C LEU A 29 -4.27 -7.58 0.52
N VAL A 30 -3.08 -7.87 1.01
CA VAL A 30 -2.82 -8.06 2.45
C VAL A 30 -1.98 -6.89 2.95
N MET A 31 -2.36 -6.35 4.11
CA MET A 31 -1.66 -5.24 4.73
C MET A 31 -1.40 -5.53 6.20
N ASP A 32 -0.34 -4.98 6.74
CA ASP A 32 -0.01 -5.11 8.15
C ASP A 32 0.63 -3.80 8.64
N GLY A 33 0.75 -3.68 9.94
CA GLY A 33 1.40 -2.54 10.57
C GLY A 33 2.85 -2.81 10.91
N ALA A 34 3.54 -1.76 11.32
CA ALA A 34 4.88 -1.88 11.89
C ALA A 34 4.79 -2.42 13.33
N PRO A 35 5.80 -3.17 13.79
CA PRO A 35 5.88 -3.54 15.20
C PRO A 35 6.00 -2.28 16.08
N ASP A 36 5.41 -2.35 17.27
CA ASP A 36 5.50 -1.29 18.27
C ASP A 36 6.39 -1.78 19.43
N PRO A 37 7.65 -1.31 19.50
CA PRO A 37 8.57 -1.76 20.56
C PRO A 37 8.12 -1.38 21.98
N ALA A 38 7.37 -0.29 22.12
CA ALA A 38 6.86 0.16 23.42
C ALA A 38 5.64 -0.66 23.88
N ARG A 39 4.95 -1.32 22.94
CA ARG A 39 3.72 -2.10 23.20
C ARG A 39 3.77 -3.40 22.40
N PRO A 40 4.54 -4.41 22.85
CA PRO A 40 4.82 -5.60 22.04
C PRO A 40 3.59 -6.46 21.74
N THR A 41 2.48 -6.30 22.48
CA THR A 41 1.25 -7.01 22.20
C THR A 41 0.32 -6.23 21.26
N GLN A 42 0.70 -5.03 20.87
CA GLN A 42 -0.05 -4.16 19.96
C GLN A 42 0.78 -3.91 18.69
N GLY A 43 0.17 -3.21 17.74
CA GLY A 43 0.82 -2.96 16.46
C GLY A 43 0.90 -4.19 15.57
N GLY A 44 1.58 -4.04 14.46
CA GLY A 44 1.70 -5.11 13.47
C GLY A 44 2.91 -6.01 13.70
N GLN A 45 3.07 -6.95 12.79
CA GLN A 45 4.18 -7.91 12.82
C GLN A 45 5.08 -7.79 11.59
N ASN A 46 4.86 -6.77 10.78
CA ASN A 46 5.62 -6.55 9.54
C ASN A 46 5.54 -7.75 8.58
N LEU A 47 4.38 -8.40 8.51
CA LEU A 47 4.15 -9.56 7.64
C LEU A 47 3.62 -9.17 6.27
N ALA A 48 3.31 -7.91 6.04
CA ALA A 48 2.77 -7.38 4.80
C ALA A 48 3.07 -5.87 4.71
N PRO A 49 2.86 -5.26 3.53
CA PRO A 49 3.02 -3.81 3.39
C PRO A 49 2.09 -3.04 4.33
N ARG A 50 2.52 -1.84 4.74
CA ARG A 50 1.66 -0.90 5.47
C ARG A 50 0.57 -0.39 4.55
N PRO A 51 -0.60 -0.03 5.08
CA PRO A 51 -1.66 0.57 4.26
C PRO A 51 -1.20 1.79 3.46
N MET A 52 -0.41 2.68 4.05
CA MET A 52 0.10 3.86 3.33
C MET A 52 1.10 3.49 2.24
N GLU A 53 1.85 2.40 2.40
CA GLU A 53 2.70 1.87 1.34
C GLU A 53 1.88 1.39 0.14
N THR A 54 0.71 0.80 0.38
CA THR A 54 -0.19 0.36 -0.70
C THR A 54 -0.78 1.56 -1.45
N VAL A 55 -1.09 2.64 -0.76
CA VAL A 55 -1.52 3.89 -1.40
C VAL A 55 -0.42 4.44 -2.30
N LEU A 56 0.80 4.46 -1.79
CA LEU A 56 1.97 4.93 -2.54
C LEU A 56 2.24 4.04 -3.76
N ALA A 57 2.19 2.73 -3.59
CA ALA A 57 2.37 1.76 -4.68
C ALA A 57 1.29 1.93 -5.74
N GLY A 58 0.03 2.13 -5.34
CA GLY A 58 -1.07 2.36 -6.26
C GLY A 58 -0.89 3.66 -7.05
N THR A 59 -0.42 4.71 -6.41
CA THR A 59 -0.12 5.98 -7.07
C THR A 59 0.94 5.79 -8.16
N GLY A 60 2.03 5.09 -7.82
CA GLY A 60 3.08 4.77 -8.80
C GLY A 60 2.58 3.85 -9.90
N GLY A 61 1.75 2.87 -9.55
CA GLY A 61 1.16 1.95 -10.52
C GLY A 61 0.28 2.64 -11.53
N CYS A 62 -0.56 3.57 -11.11
CA CYS A 62 -1.40 4.37 -12.01
C CYS A 62 -0.55 5.19 -12.98
N THR A 63 0.49 5.85 -12.46
CA THR A 63 1.38 6.66 -13.29
C THR A 63 2.13 5.79 -14.30
N ALA A 64 2.72 4.69 -13.86
CA ALA A 64 3.46 3.79 -14.74
C ALA A 64 2.56 3.15 -15.80
N TYR A 65 1.34 2.77 -15.42
CA TYR A 65 0.36 2.21 -16.35
C TYR A 65 0.07 3.19 -17.49
N ASP A 66 -0.21 4.44 -17.16
CA ASP A 66 -0.51 5.46 -18.16
C ASP A 66 0.68 5.73 -19.08
N VAL A 67 1.89 5.81 -18.53
CA VAL A 67 3.10 6.01 -19.33
C VAL A 67 3.31 4.88 -20.32
N VAL A 68 3.22 3.63 -19.86
CA VAL A 68 3.39 2.46 -20.71
C VAL A 68 2.31 2.41 -21.79
N LEU A 69 1.06 2.68 -21.42
CA LEU A 69 -0.06 2.67 -22.34
C LEU A 69 0.11 3.72 -23.46
N ILE A 70 0.50 4.94 -23.09
CA ILE A 70 0.72 6.02 -24.05
C ILE A 70 1.83 5.66 -25.01
N LEU A 71 2.95 5.13 -24.52
CA LEU A 71 4.08 4.73 -25.34
C LEU A 71 3.72 3.56 -26.27
N GLN A 72 2.95 2.58 -25.80
CA GLN A 72 2.49 1.47 -26.64
C GLN A 72 1.57 1.96 -27.75
N ARG A 73 0.65 2.87 -27.47
CA ARG A 73 -0.24 3.46 -28.46
C ARG A 73 0.53 4.29 -29.50
N GLY A 74 1.66 4.89 -29.10
CA GLY A 74 2.58 5.56 -30.01
C GLY A 74 3.50 4.61 -30.78
N ARG A 75 3.32 3.30 -30.63
CA ARG A 75 4.12 2.25 -31.29
C ARG A 75 5.57 2.25 -30.91
N HIS A 76 5.91 2.72 -29.69
CA HIS A 76 7.25 2.61 -29.15
C HIS A 76 7.52 1.20 -28.63
N ASP A 77 8.74 0.74 -28.74
CA ASP A 77 9.17 -0.55 -28.20
C ASP A 77 9.49 -0.38 -26.71
N VAL A 78 8.47 -0.58 -25.87
CA VAL A 78 8.61 -0.44 -24.41
C VAL A 78 8.99 -1.79 -23.82
N ARG A 79 10.19 -1.88 -23.23
CA ARG A 79 10.71 -3.11 -22.64
C ARG A 79 10.80 -3.09 -21.14
N GLY A 80 10.56 -1.95 -20.53
CA GLY A 80 10.55 -1.84 -19.08
C GLY A 80 10.10 -0.46 -18.65
N CYS A 81 9.62 -0.39 -17.42
CA CYS A 81 9.22 0.86 -16.78
C CYS A 81 9.30 0.67 -15.27
N SER A 82 9.93 1.60 -14.60
CA SER A 82 9.93 1.62 -13.15
C SER A 82 9.74 3.05 -12.65
N VAL A 83 9.05 3.18 -11.52
CA VAL A 83 8.81 4.47 -10.87
C VAL A 83 9.22 4.34 -9.43
N LYS A 84 10.10 5.22 -8.96
CA LYS A 84 10.46 5.31 -7.56
C LYS A 84 9.70 6.47 -6.95
N LEU A 85 9.02 6.21 -5.83
CA LEU A 85 8.28 7.22 -5.09
C LEU A 85 8.87 7.38 -3.70
N THR A 86 8.97 8.62 -3.27
CA THR A 86 9.30 8.95 -1.89
C THR A 86 8.18 9.82 -1.35
N ALA A 87 7.82 9.64 -0.09
CA ALA A 87 6.73 10.37 0.52
C ALA A 87 7.06 10.69 1.97
N GLU A 88 6.50 11.80 2.45
CA GLU A 88 6.55 12.20 3.84
C GLU A 88 5.15 12.07 4.43
N ARG A 89 5.09 11.67 5.70
CA ARG A 89 3.84 11.49 6.43
C ARG A 89 3.77 12.51 7.56
N ALA A 90 2.55 12.83 8.00
CA ALA A 90 2.35 13.66 9.17
C ALA A 90 2.90 12.95 10.42
N ASP A 91 3.48 13.73 11.35
CA ASP A 91 4.07 13.19 12.59
C ASP A 91 3.01 12.72 13.58
N ALA A 92 1.80 13.28 13.51
CA ALA A 92 0.70 12.95 14.40
C ALA A 92 -0.42 12.26 13.64
N ASP A 93 -1.24 11.49 14.35
CA ASP A 93 -2.40 10.85 13.77
C ASP A 93 -3.46 11.88 13.33
N PRO A 94 -4.13 11.65 12.19
CA PRO A 94 -3.89 10.57 11.24
C PRO A 94 -2.59 10.77 10.46
N LYS A 95 -1.80 9.70 10.32
CA LYS A 95 -0.51 9.73 9.62
C LYS A 95 -0.71 9.64 8.12
N VAL A 96 -1.23 10.68 7.54
CA VAL A 96 -1.46 10.79 6.09
C VAL A 96 -0.18 11.28 5.40
N PHE A 97 -0.10 11.08 4.09
CA PHE A 97 0.99 11.65 3.32
C PHE A 97 0.88 13.17 3.29
N THR A 98 1.97 13.85 3.60
CA THR A 98 2.09 15.30 3.47
C THR A 98 2.71 15.71 2.16
N SER A 99 3.52 14.83 1.56
CA SER A 99 4.06 15.01 0.21
C SER A 99 4.37 13.65 -0.41
N ILE A 100 4.26 13.57 -1.73
CA ILE A 100 4.67 12.41 -2.53
C ILE A 100 5.54 12.94 -3.66
N HIS A 101 6.67 12.30 -3.87
CA HIS A 101 7.60 12.62 -4.95
C HIS A 101 7.83 11.39 -5.82
N MET A 102 7.61 11.57 -7.11
CA MET A 102 7.80 10.51 -8.11
C MET A 102 9.00 10.80 -9.00
#